data_4948432a8bbc82dcce9f12331cfc22e5
#
_entry.id   4948432a8bbc82dcce9f12331cfc22e5
#
_cell.length_a   1.000
_cell.length_b   1.000
_cell.length_c   1.000
_cell.angle_alpha   90.00
_cell.angle_beta   90.00
_cell.angle_gamma   90.00
#
_symmetry.space_group_name_H-M   'P 1'
#
loop_
_entity.id
_entity.type
_entity.pdbx_description
1 polymer ?
#
loop_
_entity_poly.entity_id
_entity_poly.type
_entity_poly.pdbx_seq_one_letter_code
_entity_poly.pdbx_strand_id
1 'polypeptide(L)' 'MGDYIEAEKLLRKAVQIMPTDPIVNDHYGDILWRLDKKIQANYFWKNVLNFEDTEEKMKEKIYYKLLKGLKNA' A
#
# COMPACT_ATOMS: atom_id res chain seq x y z
N MET A 1 11.25 14.42 1.40
CA MET A 1 11.87 13.66 0.93
C MET A 1 12.42 12.66 1.74
N GLY A 2 13.21 12.71 2.36
CA GLY A 2 13.90 11.71 2.99
C GLY A 2 13.20 10.79 3.90
N ASP A 3 11.98 11.03 4.16
CA ASP A 3 11.35 10.25 5.20
C ASP A 3 10.68 8.99 4.74
N TYR A 4 10.79 8.66 3.46
CA TYR A 4 10.16 7.41 3.00
C TYR A 4 10.80 6.18 3.63
N ILE A 5 12.11 6.24 3.90
CA ILE A 5 12.78 5.10 4.51
C ILE A 5 12.27 4.90 5.94
N GLU A 6 12.12 5.99 6.68
CA GLU A 6 11.60 5.89 8.04
C GLU A 6 10.14 5.48 8.03
N ALA A 7 9.35 6.02 7.11
CA ALA A 7 7.95 5.66 7.00
C ALA A 7 7.80 4.18 6.67
N GLU A 8 8.69 3.64 5.85
CA GLU A 8 8.63 2.23 5.50
C GLU A 8 8.85 1.36 6.72
N LYS A 9 9.76 1.75 7.60
CA LYS A 9 10.01 0.99 8.80
C LYS A 9 8.78 0.99 9.71
N LEU A 10 8.14 2.14 9.86
CA LEU A 10 6.98 2.25 10.72
C LEU A 10 5.79 1.46 10.16
N LEU A 11 5.57 1.56 8.84
CA LEU A 11 4.47 0.85 8.24
C LEU A 11 4.70 -0.65 8.18
N ARG A 12 5.95 -1.07 8.07
CA ARG A 12 6.26 -2.50 8.12
C ARG A 12 5.82 -3.08 9.46
N LYS A 13 6.09 -2.36 10.55
CA LYS A 13 5.66 -2.80 11.85
C LYS A 13 4.13 -2.79 11.95
N ALA A 14 3.51 -1.76 11.39
CA ALA A 14 2.05 -1.67 11.44
C ALA A 14 1.41 -2.85 10.72
N VAL A 15 1.96 -3.24 9.57
CA VAL A 15 1.44 -4.38 8.83
C VAL A 15 1.62 -5.67 9.62
N GLN A 16 2.72 -5.79 10.37
CA GLN A 16 2.93 -6.98 11.18
C GLN A 16 1.92 -7.08 12.30
N ILE A 17 1.50 -5.93 12.85
CA ILE A 17 0.52 -5.92 13.92
C ILE A 17 -0.89 -6.02 13.38
N MET A 18 -1.16 -5.43 12.23
CA MET A 18 -2.49 -5.38 11.63
C MET A 18 -2.42 -5.89 10.19
N PRO A 19 -2.17 -7.18 10.00
CA PRO A 19 -1.88 -7.70 8.66
C PRO A 19 -3.03 -7.66 7.67
N THR A 20 -4.27 -7.53 8.15
CA THR A 20 -5.41 -7.48 7.23
C THR A 20 -6.13 -6.15 7.28
N ASP A 21 -5.47 -5.11 7.78
CA ASP A 21 -6.10 -3.80 7.78
C ASP A 21 -5.91 -3.17 6.41
N PRO A 22 -7.00 -2.81 5.72
CA PRO A 22 -6.89 -2.28 4.36
C PRO A 22 -6.11 -0.98 4.28
N ILE A 23 -6.32 -0.09 5.25
CA ILE A 23 -5.67 1.22 5.19
C ILE A 23 -4.17 1.10 5.40
N VAL A 24 -3.76 0.27 6.36
CA VAL A 24 -2.35 0.08 6.65
C VAL A 24 -1.65 -0.53 5.43
N ASN A 25 -2.26 -1.54 4.82
CA ASN A 25 -1.67 -2.19 3.66
C ASN A 25 -1.61 -1.26 2.45
N ASP A 26 -2.62 -0.42 2.27
CA ASP A 26 -2.63 0.53 1.18
C ASP A 26 -1.48 1.54 1.35
N HIS A 27 -1.35 2.07 2.56
CA HIS A 27 -0.29 3.05 2.82
C HIS A 27 1.09 2.42 2.68
N TYR A 28 1.25 1.18 3.11
CA TYR A 28 2.53 0.50 2.97
C TYR A 28 2.86 0.33 1.49
N GLY A 29 1.87 -0.05 0.68
CA GLY A 29 2.09 -0.13 -0.75
C GLY A 29 2.54 1.19 -1.35
N ASP A 30 1.92 2.29 -0.91
CA ASP A 30 2.29 3.62 -1.41
C ASP A 30 3.76 3.93 -1.11
N ILE A 31 4.20 3.65 0.11
CA ILE A 31 5.57 3.93 0.49
C ILE A 31 6.55 3.04 -0.28
N LEU A 32 6.20 1.79 -0.46
CA LEU A 32 7.06 0.89 -1.23
C LEU A 32 7.19 1.37 -2.67
N TRP A 33 6.10 1.87 -3.26
CA TRP A 33 6.15 2.40 -4.61
C TRP A 33 7.12 3.59 -4.69
N ARG A 34 7.05 4.48 -3.72
CA ARG A 34 7.93 5.64 -3.72
C ARG A 34 9.39 5.29 -3.50
N LEU A 35 9.66 4.14 -2.89
CA LEU A 35 11.02 3.64 -2.73
C LEU A 35 11.44 2.80 -3.93
N ASP A 36 10.66 2.82 -5.00
CA ASP A 36 10.94 2.08 -6.23
C ASP A 36 10.89 0.58 -6.03
N LYS A 37 10.15 0.13 -5.05
CA LYS A 37 9.94 -1.30 -4.82
C LYS A 37 8.56 -1.65 -5.37
N LYS A 38 8.43 -1.56 -6.68
CA LYS A 38 7.11 -1.60 -7.32
C LYS A 38 6.44 -2.95 -7.27
N ILE A 39 7.21 -4.02 -7.37
CA ILE A 39 6.63 -5.35 -7.29
C ILE A 39 6.03 -5.58 -5.91
N GLN A 40 6.76 -5.18 -4.87
CA GLN A 40 6.26 -5.32 -3.50
C GLN A 40 5.06 -4.41 -3.26
N ALA A 41 5.08 -3.21 -3.81
CA ALA A 41 3.95 -2.30 -3.68
C ALA A 41 2.69 -2.92 -4.25
N ASN A 42 2.80 -3.52 -5.44
CA ASN A 42 1.67 -4.17 -6.06
C ASN A 42 1.16 -5.34 -5.24
N TYR A 43 2.06 -6.06 -4.59
CA TYR A 43 1.66 -7.19 -3.74
C TYR A 43 0.76 -6.70 -2.60
N PHE A 44 1.16 -5.62 -1.92
CA PHE A 44 0.35 -5.14 -0.80
C PHE A 44 -0.95 -4.53 -1.27
N TRP A 45 -0.95 -3.81 -2.39
CA TRP A 45 -2.18 -3.28 -2.94
C TRP A 45 -3.16 -4.40 -3.33
N LYS A 46 -2.64 -5.46 -3.95
CA LYS A 46 -3.50 -6.58 -4.33
C LYS A 46 -4.12 -7.25 -3.11
N ASN A 47 -3.36 -7.33 -2.03
CA ASN A 47 -3.89 -7.94 -0.83
C ASN A 47 -5.12 -7.17 -0.32
N VAL A 48 -5.11 -5.86 -0.47
CA VAL A 48 -6.25 -5.05 -0.01
C VAL A 48 -7.54 -5.48 -0.71
N LEU A 49 -7.45 -5.85 -1.96
CA LEU A 49 -8.63 -6.25 -2.71
C LEU A 49 -9.26 -7.54 -2.16
N ASN A 50 -8.47 -8.33 -1.46
CA ASN A 50 -8.94 -9.61 -0.96
C ASN A 50 -9.40 -9.57 0.50
N PHE A 51 -9.24 -8.46 1.18
CA PHE A 51 -9.68 -8.38 2.57
C PHE A 51 -11.18 -8.16 2.62
N GLU A 52 -11.83 -8.82 3.56
CA GLU A 52 -13.29 -8.73 3.66
C GLU A 52 -13.77 -7.34 3.99
N ASP A 53 -13.01 -6.60 4.77
CA ASP A 53 -13.45 -5.30 5.24
C ASP A 53 -13.14 -4.16 4.29
N THR A 54 -12.62 -4.43 3.11
CA THR A 54 -12.26 -3.37 2.20
C THR A 54 -13.50 -2.82 1.51
N GLU A 55 -13.71 -1.51 1.64
CA GLU A 55 -14.87 -0.88 1.04
C GLU A 55 -14.70 -0.73 -0.45
N GLU A 56 -15.82 -0.63 -1.16
CA GLU A 56 -15.81 -0.54 -2.61
C GLU A 56 -15.02 0.65 -3.13
N LYS A 57 -15.17 1.79 -2.47
CA LYS A 57 -14.43 2.97 -2.90
C LYS A 57 -12.93 2.77 -2.80
N MET A 58 -12.51 2.06 -1.77
CA MET A 58 -11.09 1.77 -1.62
C MET A 58 -10.62 0.81 -2.69
N LYS A 59 -11.45 -0.17 -3.05
CA LYS A 59 -11.11 -1.10 -4.12
C LYS A 59 -10.90 -0.35 -5.42
N GLU A 60 -11.72 0.65 -5.71
CA GLU A 60 -11.56 1.45 -6.92
C GLU A 60 -10.22 2.17 -6.93
N LYS A 61 -9.84 2.74 -5.80
CA LYS A 61 -8.55 3.40 -5.71
C LYS A 61 -7.40 2.41 -5.92
N ILE A 62 -7.54 1.23 -5.36
CA ILE A 62 -6.49 0.22 -5.48
C ILE A 62 -6.37 -0.25 -6.94
N TYR A 63 -7.49 -0.47 -7.62
CA TYR A 63 -7.46 -0.85 -9.02
C TYR A 63 -6.72 0.21 -9.84
N TYR A 64 -6.98 1.49 -9.55
CA TYR A 64 -6.32 2.55 -10.27
C TYR A 64 -4.81 2.53 -10.01
N LYS A 65 -4.41 2.32 -8.77
CA LYS A 65 -2.99 2.25 -8.42
C LYS A 65 -2.30 1.07 -9.10
N LEU A 66 -2.98 -0.08 -9.15
CA LEU A 66 -2.39 -1.25 -9.80
C LEU A 66 -2.23 -1.03 -11.30
N LEU A 67 -3.13 -0.25 -11.89
CA LEU A 67 -3.08 -0.02 -13.31
C LEU A 67 -2.08 1.08 -13.68
N LYS A 68 -2.07 2.16 -12.92
CA LYS A 68 -1.31 3.35 -13.27
C LYS A 68 -0.17 3.68 -12.32
N GLY A 69 -0.11 3.06 -11.16
CA GLY A 69 0.85 3.44 -10.14
C GLY A 69 0.46 4.77 -9.50
N LEU A 70 1.36 5.30 -8.69
CA LEU A 70 1.11 6.60 -8.09
C LEU A 70 1.59 7.69 -9.03
N LYS A 71 0.82 8.80 -9.02
CA LYS A 71 1.21 9.87 -9.83
C LYS A 71 2.32 10.50 -9.25
N ASN A 72 3.18 10.87 -9.99
CA ASN A 72 4.31 11.53 -9.60
C ASN A 72 4.60 11.76 -8.39
N ALA A 73 5.25 11.63 -8.07
CA ALA A 73 5.71 11.77 -6.83
C ALA A 73 6.63 12.68 -6.58
#